data_b84a360eb0625263d3997039a1047c68
#
_entry.id   b84a360eb0625263d3997039a1047c68
#
_cell.length_a   1.000
_cell.length_b   1.000
_cell.length_c   1.000
_cell.angle_alpha   90.00
_cell.angle_beta   90.00
_cell.angle_gamma   90.00
#
_symmetry.space_group_name_H-M   'P 1'
#
loop_
_entity.id
_entity.type
_entity.pdbx_description
1 polymer ?
#
loop_
_entity_poly.entity_id
_entity_poly.type
_entity_poly.pdbx_seq_one_letter_code
_entity_poly.pdbx_strand_id
1 'polypeptide(L)'
;MMCIIISGFIRTHKRKGYFKMSDLKKYITDIPDFPRKGIIFHDVTSLLQDSEGFHKSIDQLLKKLDGVEFDAVAGLDARGFLFGAPVAYAKNKGFIPVRKKGKLPRETVSAEYELEYGTAVIEMHTDALKKGDRVVIIDDLMATGGTLEAAVRLCEQLGAEVVKILCLIELKGLNGRDKLKGYDIESLISYDEK
;
A
#
# COMPACT_ATOMS: atom_id res chain seq x y z
N MET A 1 0.35 46.09 28.58
CA MET A 1 0.16 45.28 27.35
C MET A 1 0.66 43.88 27.68
N MET A 2 -0.28 43.01 28.04
CA MET A 2 0.01 41.72 28.67
C MET A 2 -0.10 40.65 27.58
N CYS A 3 1.01 40.01 27.26
CA CYS A 3 1.08 38.94 26.24
C CYS A 3 0.70 37.60 26.92
N ILE A 4 -0.46 37.05 26.56
CA ILE A 4 -0.91 35.75 27.07
C ILE A 4 -0.31 34.68 26.15
N ILE A 5 0.65 33.91 26.67
CA ILE A 5 1.18 32.72 26.01
C ILE A 5 0.22 31.56 26.31
N ILE A 6 -0.54 31.12 25.30
CA ILE A 6 -1.34 29.90 25.38
C ILE A 6 -0.43 28.73 24.98
N SER A 7 0.13 28.02 25.96
CA SER A 7 0.81 26.75 25.74
C SER A 7 -0.22 25.65 25.52
N GLY A 8 -0.49 25.31 24.27
CA GLY A 8 -1.34 24.19 23.89
C GLY A 8 -0.64 22.86 24.22
N PHE A 9 -1.13 22.18 25.24
CA PHE A 9 -0.73 20.81 25.58
C PHE A 9 -1.27 19.85 24.53
N ILE A 10 -0.42 19.40 23.58
CA ILE A 10 -0.76 18.28 22.72
C ILE A 10 -0.68 17.02 23.59
N ARG A 11 -1.85 16.53 24.02
CA ARG A 11 -1.96 15.22 24.69
C ARG A 11 -1.66 14.11 23.68
N THR A 12 -0.43 13.63 23.65
CA THR A 12 -0.10 12.37 22.98
C THR A 12 -0.71 11.24 23.80
N HIS A 13 -1.81 10.69 23.32
CA HIS A 13 -2.39 9.46 23.86
C HIS A 13 -1.50 8.28 23.46
N LYS A 14 -0.56 7.88 24.32
CA LYS A 14 0.10 6.58 24.22
C LYS A 14 -0.94 5.49 24.53
N ARG A 15 -1.64 4.99 23.52
CA ARG A 15 -2.39 3.74 23.64
C ARG A 15 -1.41 2.58 23.62
N LYS A 16 -1.02 2.08 24.79
CA LYS A 16 -0.42 0.75 24.94
C LYS A 16 -1.53 -0.28 24.80
N GLY A 17 -1.71 -0.83 23.61
CA GLY A 17 -2.58 -1.99 23.36
C GLY A 17 -1.78 -3.02 22.59
N TYR A 18 -1.63 -4.23 23.14
CA TYR A 18 -1.15 -5.40 22.41
C TYR A 18 -2.22 -5.78 21.37
N PHE A 19 -2.03 -5.38 20.11
CA PHE A 19 -2.91 -5.79 19.02
C PHE A 19 -2.54 -7.20 18.54
N LYS A 20 -3.48 -8.15 18.68
CA LYS A 20 -3.42 -9.43 17.95
C LYS A 20 -3.59 -9.12 16.46
N MET A 21 -2.60 -9.48 15.62
CA MET A 21 -2.59 -9.21 14.16
C MET A 21 -3.76 -9.84 13.39
N SER A 22 -4.54 -10.72 14.00
CA SER A 22 -5.61 -11.49 13.33
C SER A 22 -6.98 -10.81 13.30
N ASP A 23 -7.11 -9.56 13.77
CA ASP A 23 -8.43 -8.92 14.01
C ASP A 23 -8.98 -8.09 12.83
N LEU A 24 -8.22 -7.93 11.73
CA LEU A 24 -8.66 -7.10 10.59
C LEU A 24 -9.67 -7.79 9.67
N LYS A 25 -9.67 -9.12 9.58
CA LYS A 25 -10.60 -9.87 8.72
C LYS A 25 -12.06 -9.57 9.02
N LYS A 26 -12.41 -9.31 10.27
CA LYS A 26 -13.79 -9.01 10.68
C LYS A 26 -14.36 -7.70 10.10
N TYR A 27 -13.49 -6.83 9.60
CA TYR A 27 -13.89 -5.57 8.96
C TYR A 27 -14.01 -5.69 7.44
N ILE A 28 -13.60 -6.82 6.85
CA ILE A 28 -13.70 -7.09 5.43
C ILE A 28 -15.02 -7.82 5.15
N THR A 29 -15.79 -7.31 4.22
CA THR A 29 -17.02 -7.95 3.75
C THR A 29 -16.71 -8.85 2.56
N ASP A 30 -17.02 -10.14 2.69
CA ASP A 30 -16.87 -11.10 1.59
C ASP A 30 -18.14 -11.09 0.73
N ILE A 31 -17.98 -10.83 -0.56
CA ILE A 31 -19.06 -10.78 -1.54
C ILE A 31 -18.91 -11.99 -2.47
N PRO A 32 -19.75 -13.04 -2.30
CA PRO A 32 -19.70 -14.21 -3.16
C PRO A 32 -20.17 -13.89 -4.57
N ASP A 33 -19.64 -14.63 -5.55
CA ASP A 33 -20.02 -14.55 -6.96
C ASP A 33 -19.84 -13.17 -7.61
N PHE A 34 -18.87 -12.37 -7.15
CA PHE A 34 -18.53 -11.05 -7.72
C PHE A 34 -17.06 -11.01 -8.19
N PRO A 35 -16.75 -10.46 -9.38
CA PRO A 35 -17.67 -10.00 -10.45
C PRO A 35 -18.25 -11.17 -11.28
N ARG A 36 -17.88 -12.41 -10.98
CA ARG A 36 -18.32 -13.64 -11.68
C ARG A 36 -18.59 -14.74 -10.67
N LYS A 37 -19.47 -15.67 -11.05
CA LYS A 37 -19.78 -16.86 -10.25
C LYS A 37 -18.51 -17.64 -9.88
N GLY A 38 -18.39 -18.02 -8.61
CA GLY A 38 -17.26 -18.78 -8.06
C GLY A 38 -16.09 -17.91 -7.55
N ILE A 39 -16.17 -16.58 -7.67
CA ILE A 39 -15.18 -15.66 -7.10
C ILE A 39 -15.74 -15.05 -5.82
N ILE A 40 -14.93 -15.04 -4.75
CA ILE A 40 -15.22 -14.29 -3.54
C ILE A 40 -14.44 -12.98 -3.60
N PHE A 41 -15.15 -11.86 -3.61
CA PHE A 41 -14.53 -10.53 -3.59
C PHE A 41 -14.43 -10.02 -2.16
N HIS A 42 -13.22 -9.76 -1.70
CA HIS A 42 -12.93 -9.20 -0.38
C HIS A 42 -13.00 -7.68 -0.43
N ASP A 43 -14.13 -7.11 -0.01
CA ASP A 43 -14.36 -5.68 -0.11
C ASP A 43 -13.67 -4.92 1.01
N VAL A 44 -12.56 -4.25 0.66
CA VAL A 44 -11.81 -3.39 1.59
C VAL A 44 -12.56 -2.10 1.94
N THR A 45 -13.62 -1.74 1.21
CA THR A 45 -14.36 -0.50 1.48
C THR A 45 -15.12 -0.57 2.81
N SER A 46 -15.56 -1.76 3.22
CA SER A 46 -16.16 -1.97 4.54
C SER A 46 -15.17 -1.70 5.69
N LEU A 47 -13.89 -2.09 5.53
CA LEU A 47 -12.84 -1.74 6.48
C LEU A 47 -12.57 -0.23 6.52
N LEU A 48 -12.57 0.43 5.35
CA LEU A 48 -12.35 1.88 5.26
C LEU A 48 -13.48 2.70 5.89
N GLN A 49 -14.72 2.20 5.82
CA GLN A 49 -15.91 2.84 6.42
C GLN A 49 -15.92 2.72 7.95
N ASP A 50 -15.29 1.69 8.50
CA ASP A 50 -15.19 1.48 9.94
C ASP A 50 -13.97 2.23 10.50
N SER A 51 -14.20 3.20 11.38
CA SER A 51 -13.11 4.03 11.92
C SER A 51 -12.05 3.24 12.68
N GLU A 52 -12.46 2.20 13.42
CA GLU A 52 -11.54 1.34 14.17
C GLU A 52 -10.76 0.43 13.24
N GLY A 53 -11.43 -0.18 12.24
CA GLY A 53 -10.83 -1.03 11.22
C GLY A 53 -9.78 -0.27 10.41
N PHE A 54 -10.13 0.93 9.94
CA PHE A 54 -9.20 1.76 9.18
C PHE A 54 -7.98 2.17 10.03
N HIS A 55 -8.17 2.71 11.25
CA HIS A 55 -7.06 3.07 12.13
C HIS A 55 -6.16 1.87 12.43
N LYS A 56 -6.73 0.71 12.77
CA LYS A 56 -5.98 -0.52 13.02
C LYS A 56 -5.16 -0.96 11.82
N SER A 57 -5.68 -0.84 10.61
CA SER A 57 -4.95 -1.20 9.39
C SER A 57 -3.73 -0.32 9.19
N ILE A 58 -3.88 1.01 9.36
CA ILE A 58 -2.77 1.95 9.25
C ILE A 58 -1.73 1.69 10.36
N ASP A 59 -2.16 1.53 11.63
CA ASP A 59 -1.26 1.27 12.75
C ASP A 59 -0.44 -0.02 12.54
N GLN A 60 -1.05 -1.07 11.96
CA GLN A 60 -0.35 -2.31 11.66
C GLN A 60 0.63 -2.17 10.49
N LEU A 61 0.28 -1.41 9.43
CA LEU A 61 1.21 -1.08 8.35
C LEU A 61 2.41 -0.29 8.89
N LEU A 62 2.16 0.71 9.74
CA LEU A 62 3.23 1.50 10.39
C LEU A 62 4.15 0.62 11.23
N LYS A 63 3.61 -0.36 11.97
CA LYS A 63 4.38 -1.30 12.76
C LYS A 63 5.28 -2.20 11.90
N LYS A 64 4.83 -2.59 10.69
CA LYS A 64 5.64 -3.35 9.73
C LYS A 64 6.84 -2.56 9.19
N LEU A 65 6.84 -1.25 9.38
CA LEU A 65 7.91 -0.34 9.01
C LEU A 65 8.80 0.07 10.20
N ASP A 66 8.65 -0.58 11.36
CA ASP A 66 9.54 -0.33 12.50
C ASP A 66 10.94 -0.82 12.18
N GLY A 67 11.93 0.09 12.27
CA GLY A 67 13.33 -0.22 11.93
C GLY A 67 13.64 -0.23 10.42
N VAL A 68 12.65 0.00 9.56
CA VAL A 68 12.87 0.14 8.11
C VAL A 68 13.18 1.60 7.78
N GLU A 69 14.35 1.84 7.23
CA GLU A 69 14.75 3.15 6.75
C GLU A 69 14.35 3.32 5.28
N PHE A 70 13.59 4.38 4.96
CA PHE A 70 13.13 4.67 3.61
C PHE A 70 12.91 6.17 3.41
N ASP A 71 12.81 6.60 2.16
CA ASP A 71 12.75 8.00 1.75
C ASP A 71 11.37 8.40 1.22
N ALA A 72 10.65 7.47 0.58
CA ALA A 72 9.32 7.70 0.03
C ALA A 72 8.42 6.47 0.10
N VAL A 73 7.11 6.71 -0.02
CA VAL A 73 6.07 5.68 -0.15
C VAL A 73 5.45 5.78 -1.54
N ALA A 74 5.51 4.71 -2.32
CA ALA A 74 4.79 4.58 -3.58
C ALA A 74 3.47 3.83 -3.36
N GLY A 75 2.35 4.43 -3.73
CA GLY A 75 1.03 3.81 -3.63
C GLY A 75 0.43 3.54 -5.00
N LEU A 76 -0.30 2.43 -5.16
CA LEU A 76 -0.88 2.01 -6.43
C LEU A 76 -2.33 2.49 -6.58
N ASP A 77 -2.67 2.99 -7.78
CA ASP A 77 -4.03 3.47 -8.15
C ASP A 77 -5.04 2.31 -8.18
N ALA A 78 -6.14 2.39 -7.44
CA ALA A 78 -6.60 3.54 -6.67
C ALA A 78 -6.59 3.25 -5.15
N ARG A 79 -6.86 2.01 -4.74
CA ARG A 79 -7.10 1.66 -3.33
C ARG A 79 -5.81 1.65 -2.50
N GLY A 80 -4.65 1.36 -3.13
CA GLY A 80 -3.35 1.48 -2.47
C GLY A 80 -3.06 2.90 -1.97
N PHE A 81 -3.63 3.94 -2.62
CA PHE A 81 -3.50 5.32 -2.14
C PHE A 81 -4.11 5.54 -0.76
N LEU A 82 -5.21 4.86 -0.46
CA LEU A 82 -5.94 5.01 0.79
C LEU A 82 -5.15 4.50 2.01
N PHE A 83 -4.20 3.62 1.77
CA PHE A 83 -3.28 3.10 2.79
C PHE A 83 -1.91 3.75 2.72
N GLY A 84 -1.37 3.95 1.51
CA GLY A 84 -0.05 4.53 1.31
C GLY A 84 0.06 6.00 1.74
N ALA A 85 -0.94 6.83 1.44
CA ALA A 85 -0.91 8.24 1.80
C ALA A 85 -0.94 8.46 3.33
N PRO A 86 -1.82 7.80 4.12
CA PRO A 86 -1.75 7.90 5.59
C PRO A 86 -0.43 7.40 6.18
N VAL A 87 0.15 6.33 5.63
CA VAL A 87 1.47 5.82 6.08
C VAL A 87 2.58 6.83 5.78
N ALA A 88 2.61 7.40 4.58
CA ALA A 88 3.57 8.44 4.20
C ALA A 88 3.45 9.65 5.14
N TYR A 89 2.24 10.13 5.39
CA TYR A 89 1.97 11.22 6.32
C TYR A 89 2.47 10.91 7.73
N ALA A 90 2.13 9.74 8.29
CA ALA A 90 2.51 9.36 9.65
C ALA A 90 4.04 9.18 9.83
N LYS A 91 4.75 8.79 8.77
CA LYS A 91 6.22 8.65 8.77
C LYS A 91 6.95 9.92 8.30
N ASN A 92 6.22 11.02 8.02
CA ASN A 92 6.77 12.27 7.50
C ASN A 92 7.60 12.06 6.20
N LYS A 93 7.05 11.29 5.26
CA LYS A 93 7.66 10.95 3.96
C LYS A 93 6.81 11.47 2.80
N GLY A 94 7.42 11.60 1.63
CA GLY A 94 6.71 11.88 0.40
C GLY A 94 5.84 10.70 -0.03
N PHE A 95 4.67 11.00 -0.65
CA PHE A 95 3.82 10.02 -1.28
C PHE A 95 3.90 10.13 -2.80
N ILE A 96 4.17 9.02 -3.46
CA ILE A 96 4.35 8.91 -4.90
C ILE A 96 3.18 8.11 -5.48
N PRO A 97 2.30 8.72 -6.28
CA PRO A 97 1.22 8.01 -6.94
C PRO A 97 1.73 7.20 -8.14
N VAL A 98 1.54 5.90 -8.11
CA VAL A 98 1.70 5.01 -9.28
C VAL A 98 0.32 4.83 -9.90
N ARG A 99 0.15 5.26 -11.15
CA ARG A 99 -1.18 5.36 -11.77
C ARG A 99 -1.29 4.61 -13.09
N LYS A 100 -2.52 4.27 -13.45
CA LYS A 100 -2.83 3.74 -14.80
C LYS A 100 -2.44 4.77 -15.86
N LYS A 101 -2.00 4.29 -17.02
CA LYS A 101 -1.53 5.11 -18.15
C LYS A 101 -2.47 6.27 -18.48
N GLY A 102 -1.89 7.46 -18.69
CA GLY A 102 -2.61 8.68 -19.04
C GLY A 102 -3.30 9.39 -17.88
N LYS A 103 -3.04 8.98 -16.62
CA LYS A 103 -3.60 9.65 -15.42
C LYS A 103 -2.64 10.65 -14.77
N LEU A 104 -1.39 10.69 -15.19
CA LEU A 104 -0.38 11.62 -14.69
C LEU A 104 -0.11 12.72 -15.72
N PRO A 105 -0.06 14.02 -15.30
CA PRO A 105 -0.03 15.14 -16.24
C PRO A 105 1.38 15.55 -16.70
N ARG A 106 2.45 15.08 -16.04
CA ARG A 106 3.83 15.40 -16.37
C ARG A 106 4.50 14.23 -17.09
N GLU A 107 5.77 14.36 -17.44
CA GLU A 107 6.57 13.29 -18.02
C GLU A 107 6.62 12.07 -17.11
N THR A 108 6.49 10.86 -17.70
CA THR A 108 6.39 9.60 -16.94
C THR A 108 7.33 8.54 -17.49
N VAL A 109 7.76 7.65 -16.60
CA VAL A 109 8.20 6.29 -16.93
C VAL A 109 7.00 5.35 -16.86
N SER A 110 7.01 4.28 -17.66
CA SER A 110 5.91 3.34 -17.72
C SER A 110 6.38 1.89 -17.64
N ALA A 111 5.54 1.03 -17.07
CA ALA A 111 5.74 -0.41 -17.03
C ALA A 111 4.44 -1.14 -17.39
N GLU A 112 4.55 -2.09 -18.32
CA GLU A 112 3.47 -2.97 -18.71
C GLU A 112 3.48 -4.23 -17.84
N TYR A 113 2.30 -4.77 -17.54
CA TYR A 113 2.13 -6.03 -16.83
C TYR A 113 0.92 -6.80 -17.34
N GLU A 114 0.98 -8.12 -17.19
CA GLU A 114 -0.08 -9.03 -17.60
C GLU A 114 -1.22 -9.04 -16.59
N LEU A 115 -2.44 -9.00 -17.10
CA LEU A 115 -3.67 -9.29 -16.38
C LEU A 115 -4.12 -10.72 -16.73
N GLU A 116 -5.14 -11.19 -16.03
CA GLU A 116 -5.80 -12.45 -16.38
C GLU A 116 -6.32 -12.44 -17.83
N TYR A 117 -6.72 -11.26 -18.34
CA TYR A 117 -7.13 -11.02 -19.72
C TYR A 117 -6.49 -9.72 -20.22
N GLY A 118 -5.46 -9.85 -21.09
CA GLY A 118 -4.76 -8.72 -21.71
C GLY A 118 -3.64 -8.14 -20.85
N THR A 119 -3.19 -6.94 -21.19
CA THR A 119 -2.11 -6.22 -20.52
C THR A 119 -2.62 -4.88 -19.99
N ALA A 120 -1.95 -4.37 -18.97
CA ALA A 120 -2.18 -3.02 -18.45
C ALA A 120 -0.84 -2.30 -18.28
N VAL A 121 -0.90 -0.97 -18.26
CA VAL A 121 0.28 -0.12 -18.09
C VAL A 121 0.06 0.79 -16.90
N ILE A 122 1.07 0.86 -16.03
CA ILE A 122 1.14 1.84 -14.95
C ILE A 122 2.31 2.80 -15.19
N GLU A 123 2.20 3.98 -14.62
CA GLU A 123 3.12 5.10 -14.81
C GLU A 123 3.50 5.74 -13.48
N MET A 124 4.72 6.28 -13.45
CA MET A 124 5.24 7.13 -12.38
C MET A 124 5.92 8.35 -13.01
N HIS A 125 5.85 9.53 -12.37
CA HIS A 125 6.56 10.70 -12.86
C HIS A 125 8.08 10.48 -12.87
N THR A 126 8.77 10.95 -13.91
CA THR A 126 10.24 10.83 -14.05
C THR A 126 11.01 11.53 -12.94
N ASP A 127 10.42 12.57 -12.33
CA ASP A 127 10.98 13.36 -11.23
C ASP A 127 10.53 12.91 -9.83
N ALA A 128 9.82 11.78 -9.74
CA ALA A 128 9.25 11.31 -8.48
C ALA A 128 10.28 10.74 -7.51
N LEU A 129 11.36 10.16 -8.03
CA LEU A 129 12.44 9.53 -7.27
C LEU A 129 13.80 9.96 -7.77
N LYS A 130 14.79 9.89 -6.89
CA LYS A 130 16.20 10.10 -7.20
C LYS A 130 16.95 8.78 -7.10
N LYS A 131 18.06 8.69 -7.82
CA LYS A 131 18.95 7.53 -7.72
C LYS A 131 19.40 7.32 -6.27
N GLY A 132 19.19 6.11 -5.77
CA GLY A 132 19.53 5.70 -4.41
C GLY A 132 18.44 5.97 -3.37
N ASP A 133 17.30 6.57 -3.74
CA ASP A 133 16.14 6.66 -2.83
C ASP A 133 15.64 5.27 -2.46
N ARG A 134 15.32 5.07 -1.20
CA ARG A 134 14.72 3.83 -0.68
C ARG A 134 13.21 3.97 -0.62
N VAL A 135 12.51 3.06 -1.24
CA VAL A 135 11.05 3.17 -1.46
C VAL A 135 10.32 2.01 -0.79
N VAL A 136 9.23 2.33 -0.11
CA VAL A 136 8.23 1.37 0.34
C VAL A 136 7.05 1.41 -0.64
N ILE A 137 6.66 0.26 -1.19
CA ILE A 137 5.47 0.13 -2.04
C ILE A 137 4.30 -0.34 -1.19
N ILE A 138 3.13 0.31 -1.35
CA ILE A 138 1.90 -0.04 -0.63
C ILE A 138 0.74 -0.22 -1.59
N ASP A 139 0.05 -1.36 -1.47
CA ASP A 139 -1.21 -1.64 -2.19
C ASP A 139 -2.27 -2.23 -1.24
N ASP A 140 -3.52 -2.23 -1.67
CA ASP A 140 -4.61 -2.85 -0.91
C ASP A 140 -4.60 -4.39 -1.03
N LEU A 141 -4.25 -4.94 -2.19
CA LEU A 141 -4.35 -6.37 -2.45
C LEU A 141 -3.25 -6.86 -3.38
N MET A 142 -2.58 -7.95 -2.97
CA MET A 142 -1.70 -8.74 -3.82
C MET A 142 -2.45 -9.98 -4.30
N ALA A 143 -2.73 -10.05 -5.61
CA ALA A 143 -3.26 -11.23 -6.29
C ALA A 143 -2.13 -12.00 -7.00
N THR A 144 -2.00 -11.84 -8.31
CA THR A 144 -0.94 -12.49 -9.12
C THR A 144 0.43 -11.82 -9.03
N GLY A 145 0.53 -10.67 -8.33
CA GLY A 145 1.77 -9.92 -8.15
C GLY A 145 2.19 -9.02 -9.33
N GLY A 146 1.51 -9.08 -10.47
CA GLY A 146 1.94 -8.37 -11.68
C GLY A 146 1.98 -6.85 -11.52
N THR A 147 1.00 -6.24 -10.86
CA THR A 147 0.98 -4.79 -10.62
C THR A 147 2.12 -4.34 -9.72
N LEU A 148 2.39 -5.11 -8.65
CA LEU A 148 3.49 -4.83 -7.73
C LEU A 148 4.85 -4.99 -8.40
N GLU A 149 5.04 -6.04 -9.23
CA GLU A 149 6.25 -6.24 -10.03
C GLU A 149 6.49 -5.07 -11.00
N ALA A 150 5.44 -4.60 -11.67
CA ALA A 150 5.53 -3.42 -12.52
C ALA A 150 5.89 -2.15 -11.73
N ALA A 151 5.34 -1.96 -10.53
CA ALA A 151 5.69 -0.84 -9.66
C ALA A 151 7.14 -0.91 -9.18
N VAL A 152 7.66 -2.09 -8.86
CA VAL A 152 9.08 -2.31 -8.56
C VAL A 152 9.95 -1.86 -9.74
N ARG A 153 9.63 -2.34 -10.96
CA ARG A 153 10.37 -1.93 -12.19
C ARG A 153 10.39 -0.43 -12.42
N LEU A 154 9.28 0.27 -12.12
CA LEU A 154 9.24 1.75 -12.23
C LEU A 154 10.21 2.42 -11.24
N CYS A 155 10.25 1.96 -9.98
CA CYS A 155 11.19 2.49 -8.99
C CYS A 155 12.64 2.26 -9.43
N GLU A 156 12.96 1.06 -9.90
CA GLU A 156 14.30 0.68 -10.35
C GLU A 156 14.73 1.41 -11.63
N GLN A 157 13.81 1.68 -12.57
CA GLN A 157 14.07 2.51 -13.77
C GLN A 157 14.52 3.92 -13.39
N LEU A 158 14.04 4.46 -12.28
CA LEU A 158 14.46 5.76 -11.75
C LEU A 158 15.71 5.66 -10.87
N GLY A 159 16.26 4.45 -10.67
CA GLY A 159 17.46 4.18 -9.90
C GLY A 159 17.22 4.13 -8.39
N ALA A 160 15.99 3.99 -7.94
CA ALA A 160 15.63 3.79 -6.54
C ALA A 160 15.69 2.31 -6.15
N GLU A 161 15.78 2.05 -4.83
CA GLU A 161 15.76 0.72 -4.23
C GLU A 161 14.42 0.47 -3.55
N VAL A 162 13.75 -0.64 -3.88
CA VAL A 162 12.53 -1.06 -3.17
C VAL A 162 12.93 -1.85 -1.93
N VAL A 163 12.77 -1.24 -0.76
CA VAL A 163 13.20 -1.82 0.52
C VAL A 163 12.11 -2.64 1.20
N LYS A 164 10.84 -2.40 0.87
CA LYS A 164 9.72 -3.19 1.38
C LYS A 164 8.46 -3.03 0.55
N ILE A 165 7.67 -4.09 0.49
CA ILE A 165 6.34 -4.11 -0.13
C ILE A 165 5.31 -4.48 0.94
N LEU A 166 4.26 -3.68 1.09
CA LEU A 166 3.19 -3.92 2.04
C LEU A 166 1.84 -4.00 1.35
N CYS A 167 1.05 -5.02 1.67
CA CYS A 167 -0.32 -5.14 1.21
C CYS A 167 -1.28 -5.30 2.40
N LEU A 168 -2.49 -4.78 2.28
CA LEU A 168 -3.53 -5.08 3.25
C LEU A 168 -3.92 -6.55 3.14
N ILE A 169 -4.18 -7.05 1.93
CA ILE A 169 -4.65 -8.40 1.63
C ILE A 169 -3.68 -9.12 0.69
N GLU A 170 -3.50 -10.40 0.92
CA GLU A 170 -2.81 -11.34 0.02
C GLU A 170 -3.69 -12.53 -0.31
N LEU A 171 -3.91 -12.81 -1.59
CA LEU A 171 -4.56 -14.03 -2.08
C LEU A 171 -3.49 -15.07 -2.40
N LYS A 172 -3.15 -15.91 -1.40
CA LYS A 172 -2.04 -16.87 -1.49
C LYS A 172 -2.22 -17.88 -2.61
N GLY A 173 -3.47 -18.29 -2.89
CA GLY A 173 -3.79 -19.25 -3.95
C GLY A 173 -3.41 -18.76 -5.36
N LEU A 174 -3.10 -17.47 -5.54
CA LEU A 174 -2.65 -16.89 -6.81
C LEU A 174 -1.13 -16.74 -6.94
N ASN A 175 -0.36 -17.16 -5.92
CA ASN A 175 1.10 -17.21 -5.91
C ASN A 175 1.81 -15.90 -6.32
N GLY A 176 1.25 -14.75 -5.96
CA GLY A 176 1.78 -13.44 -6.35
C GLY A 176 3.23 -13.18 -5.90
N ARG A 177 3.67 -13.83 -4.82
CA ARG A 177 5.07 -13.75 -4.35
C ARG A 177 6.09 -14.32 -5.32
N ASP A 178 5.69 -15.22 -6.22
CA ASP A 178 6.62 -15.82 -7.18
C ASP A 178 7.22 -14.80 -8.14
N LYS A 179 6.47 -13.75 -8.48
CA LYS A 179 6.94 -12.62 -9.32
C LYS A 179 7.83 -11.63 -8.57
N LEU A 180 7.81 -11.69 -7.26
CA LEU A 180 8.47 -10.71 -6.38
C LEU A 180 9.57 -11.36 -5.53
N LYS A 181 10.20 -12.43 -6.05
CA LYS A 181 11.31 -13.10 -5.36
C LYS A 181 12.47 -12.15 -5.15
N GLY A 182 12.99 -12.12 -3.93
CA GLY A 182 14.09 -11.25 -3.54
C GLY A 182 13.67 -9.96 -2.83
N TYR A 183 12.36 -9.62 -2.83
CA TYR A 183 11.85 -8.46 -2.10
C TYR A 183 11.26 -8.86 -0.75
N ASP A 184 11.38 -7.95 0.24
CA ASP A 184 10.73 -8.11 1.54
C ASP A 184 9.24 -7.71 1.41
N ILE A 185 8.36 -8.70 1.49
CA ILE A 185 6.91 -8.54 1.30
C ILE A 185 6.17 -8.99 2.55
N GLU A 186 5.31 -8.13 3.05
CA GLU A 186 4.40 -8.48 4.12
C GLU A 186 2.95 -8.08 3.79
N SER A 187 2.01 -8.90 4.23
CA SER A 187 0.57 -8.64 4.17
C SER A 187 -0.05 -8.69 5.56
N LEU A 188 -1.11 -7.91 5.80
CA LEU A 188 -1.80 -7.89 7.09
C LEU A 188 -2.85 -9.01 7.19
N ILE A 189 -3.49 -9.32 6.09
CA ILE A 189 -4.54 -10.34 5.96
C ILE A 189 -4.13 -11.28 4.83
N SER A 190 -4.38 -12.58 5.00
CA SER A 190 -4.19 -13.53 3.90
C SER A 190 -5.40 -14.45 3.77
N TYR A 191 -5.72 -14.79 2.52
CA TYR A 191 -6.71 -15.79 2.13
C TYR A 191 -6.02 -16.88 1.33
N ASP A 192 -6.34 -18.14 1.61
CA ASP A 192 -5.71 -19.30 0.96
C ASP A 192 -6.43 -19.71 -0.33
N GLU A 193 -7.65 -19.21 -0.55
CA GLU A 193 -8.47 -19.37 -1.75
C GLU A 193 -7.95 -18.54 -2.95
N LYS A 194 -8.41 -18.95 -4.16
CA LYS A 194 -8.09 -18.28 -5.43
C LYS A 194 -9.06 -17.15 -5.72
#